data_90aa632b951e378203477b007d34359c
#
_entry.id   90aa632b951e378203477b007d34359c
#
_cell.length_a   1.000
_cell.length_b   1.000
_cell.length_c   1.000
_cell.angle_alpha   90.00
_cell.angle_beta   90.00
_cell.angle_gamma   90.00
#
_symmetry.space_group_name_H-M   'P 1'
#
loop_
_entity.id
_entity.type
_entity.pdbx_description
1 polymer ?
#
loop_
_entity_poly.entity_id
_entity_poly.type
_entity_poly.pdbx_seq_one_letter_code
_entity_poly.pdbx_strand_id
1 'polypeptide(L)'
;MSDSKRVAACLKHYIGYGASEAGRDYVYTEISNQTLWDTYIPPYEAGVKAGAATLMSSFNDISGTPGSANHYTMTEILKNRWKHDGFVVSDWSAVPQLIDQGHAADRKEAARLAFNAGLEMDMMGHCYDKHMAKLVEEGKISMQLVDDAVKRVLRIKFRLGLFDNPYTPTSTEKERFLLPQSLAIAEKLAEETIVLLKNDCLLYTSPSPRD
;
A
#
# COMPACT_ATOMS: atom_id res chain seq x y z
N MET A 1 -15.01 -17.83 11.65
CA MET A 1 -13.90 -18.78 11.84
C MET A 1 -12.64 -18.13 11.29
N SER A 2 -11.65 -17.83 12.14
CA SER A 2 -10.35 -17.34 11.69
C SER A 2 -9.62 -18.50 11.02
N ASP A 3 -9.43 -18.41 9.70
CA ASP A 3 -8.59 -19.36 8.98
C ASP A 3 -7.13 -18.96 9.28
N SER A 4 -6.51 -19.65 10.24
CA SER A 4 -5.13 -19.39 10.71
C SER A 4 -4.05 -19.51 9.63
N LYS A 5 -4.43 -19.80 8.40
CA LYS A 5 -3.55 -19.93 7.23
C LYS A 5 -3.59 -18.71 6.30
N ARG A 6 -4.38 -17.68 6.62
CA ARG A 6 -4.52 -16.49 5.78
C ARG A 6 -3.72 -15.31 6.34
N VAL A 7 -3.26 -14.45 5.45
CA VAL A 7 -2.65 -13.15 5.75
C VAL A 7 -3.61 -12.04 5.32
N ALA A 8 -3.48 -10.87 5.93
CA ALA A 8 -4.20 -9.69 5.49
C ALA A 8 -3.59 -9.15 4.20
N ALA A 9 -4.33 -9.14 3.11
CA ALA A 9 -3.89 -8.52 1.86
C ALA A 9 -3.85 -6.99 1.99
N CYS A 10 -2.80 -6.38 1.43
CA CYS A 10 -2.62 -4.94 1.36
C CYS A 10 -2.58 -4.49 -0.10
N LEU A 11 -3.56 -3.68 -0.51
CA LEU A 11 -3.56 -3.08 -1.85
C LEU A 11 -2.66 -1.85 -1.87
N LYS A 12 -1.75 -1.78 -2.87
CA LYS A 12 -0.78 -0.69 -2.91
C LYS A 12 -0.33 -0.35 -4.34
N HIS A 13 0.14 0.83 -4.59
CA HIS A 13 0.14 1.98 -3.67
C HIS A 13 -1.03 2.88 -4.01
N TYR A 14 -1.89 3.15 -3.05
CA TYR A 14 -3.18 3.82 -3.24
C TYR A 14 -3.00 5.34 -3.23
N ILE A 15 -3.11 6.02 -4.34
CA ILE A 15 -3.60 5.63 -5.65
C ILE A 15 -2.85 6.44 -6.72
N GLY A 16 -2.82 5.92 -7.95
CA GLY A 16 -2.26 6.66 -9.09
C GLY A 16 -0.73 6.65 -9.19
N TYR A 17 -0.03 5.85 -8.41
CA TYR A 17 1.42 5.86 -8.29
C TYR A 17 2.16 5.59 -9.61
N GLY A 18 1.58 4.79 -10.52
CA GLY A 18 2.14 4.53 -11.85
C GLY A 18 2.01 5.67 -12.85
N ALA A 19 1.30 6.76 -12.51
CA ALA A 19 1.10 7.90 -13.38
C ALA A 19 2.07 9.07 -13.12
N SER A 20 3.08 8.87 -12.28
CA SER A 20 4.04 9.92 -11.93
C SER A 20 4.73 10.50 -13.15
N GLU A 21 4.88 11.82 -13.17
CA GLU A 21 5.48 12.55 -14.29
C GLU A 21 6.88 12.03 -14.65
N ALA A 22 7.10 11.82 -15.95
CA ALA A 22 8.33 11.26 -16.52
C ALA A 22 8.75 9.89 -15.95
N GLY A 23 7.83 9.13 -15.34
CA GLY A 23 8.11 7.86 -14.71
C GLY A 23 9.02 7.96 -13.47
N ARG A 24 9.12 9.14 -12.88
CA ARG A 24 9.97 9.38 -11.70
C ARG A 24 9.25 8.98 -10.42
N ASP A 25 10.02 8.50 -9.45
CA ASP A 25 9.52 8.24 -8.11
C ASP A 25 9.33 9.53 -7.31
N TYR A 26 8.41 9.54 -6.37
CA TYR A 26 8.12 10.66 -5.44
C TYR A 26 7.66 11.97 -6.11
N VAL A 27 7.24 11.93 -7.36
CA VAL A 27 6.82 13.10 -8.14
C VAL A 27 5.29 13.18 -8.19
N TYR A 28 4.79 14.36 -8.50
CA TYR A 28 3.36 14.62 -8.65
C TYR A 28 2.75 13.85 -9.84
N THR A 29 1.44 13.70 -9.79
CA THR A 29 0.65 13.12 -10.89
C THR A 29 -0.50 14.06 -11.26
N GLU A 30 -0.59 14.39 -12.53
CA GLU A 30 -1.74 15.12 -13.08
C GLU A 30 -2.78 14.12 -13.60
N ILE A 31 -3.71 13.77 -12.74
CA ILE A 31 -4.79 12.82 -13.05
C ILE A 31 -6.12 13.55 -12.97
N SER A 32 -6.79 13.71 -14.11
CA SER A 32 -8.15 14.23 -14.11
C SER A 32 -9.07 13.34 -13.29
N ASN A 33 -10.14 13.92 -12.74
CA ASN A 33 -11.12 13.13 -11.98
C ASN A 33 -11.74 12.01 -12.84
N GLN A 34 -11.98 12.26 -14.12
CA GLN A 34 -12.46 11.23 -15.03
C GLN A 34 -11.45 10.08 -15.17
N THR A 35 -10.19 10.38 -15.45
CA THR A 35 -9.13 9.37 -15.58
C THR A 35 -8.95 8.58 -14.26
N LEU A 36 -9.06 9.27 -13.11
CA LEU A 36 -9.00 8.62 -11.80
C LEU A 36 -10.10 7.55 -11.68
N TRP A 37 -11.35 7.90 -12.05
CA TRP A 37 -12.49 7.00 -11.97
C TRP A 37 -12.51 5.91 -13.04
N ASP A 38 -12.03 6.20 -14.24
CA ASP A 38 -12.06 5.24 -15.35
C ASP A 38 -10.90 4.24 -15.31
N THR A 39 -9.76 4.64 -14.74
CA THR A 39 -8.51 3.86 -14.85
C THR A 39 -7.99 3.38 -13.48
N TYR A 40 -7.82 4.29 -12.52
CA TYR A 40 -7.07 4.00 -11.29
C TYR A 40 -7.95 3.45 -10.16
N ILE A 41 -9.19 3.87 -10.06
CA ILE A 41 -10.14 3.43 -9.03
C ILE A 41 -10.61 1.99 -9.21
N PRO A 42 -10.97 1.50 -10.41
CA PRO A 42 -11.60 0.20 -10.58
C PRO A 42 -10.80 -0.99 -10.01
N PRO A 43 -9.47 -1.12 -10.19
CA PRO A 43 -8.73 -2.24 -9.62
C PRO A 43 -8.72 -2.22 -8.08
N TYR A 44 -8.68 -1.05 -7.45
CA TYR A 44 -8.75 -0.94 -5.98
C TYR A 44 -10.15 -1.27 -5.46
N GLU A 45 -11.19 -0.81 -6.12
CA GLU A 45 -12.56 -1.16 -5.78
C GLU A 45 -12.79 -2.67 -5.86
N ALA A 46 -12.30 -3.31 -6.92
CA ALA A 46 -12.36 -4.75 -7.08
C ALA A 46 -11.60 -5.48 -5.96
N GLY A 47 -10.40 -5.01 -5.60
CA GLY A 47 -9.61 -5.58 -4.51
C GLY A 47 -10.27 -5.43 -3.14
N VAL A 48 -10.90 -4.28 -2.86
CA VAL A 48 -11.68 -4.06 -1.64
C VAL A 48 -12.89 -4.99 -1.59
N LYS A 49 -13.64 -5.11 -2.69
CA LYS A 49 -14.77 -6.05 -2.81
C LYS A 49 -14.33 -7.51 -2.66
N ALA A 50 -13.12 -7.86 -3.07
CA ALA A 50 -12.54 -9.19 -2.87
C ALA A 50 -12.07 -9.44 -1.42
N GLY A 51 -12.14 -8.45 -0.54
CA GLY A 51 -11.85 -8.59 0.89
C GLY A 51 -10.44 -8.22 1.32
N ALA A 52 -9.74 -7.38 0.54
CA ALA A 52 -8.46 -6.83 1.00
C ALA A 52 -8.65 -6.06 2.31
N ALA A 53 -7.83 -6.38 3.30
CA ALA A 53 -7.99 -5.90 4.66
C ALA A 53 -7.34 -4.53 4.91
N THR A 54 -6.31 -4.19 4.14
CA THR A 54 -5.56 -2.94 4.31
C THR A 54 -5.22 -2.33 2.97
N LEU A 55 -4.91 -1.03 2.98
CA LEU A 55 -4.33 -0.32 1.85
C LEU A 55 -3.08 0.43 2.32
N MET A 56 -2.16 0.67 1.39
CA MET A 56 -1.00 1.53 1.62
C MET A 56 -1.11 2.77 0.74
N SER A 57 -0.98 3.97 1.34
CA SER A 57 -1.01 5.21 0.57
C SER A 57 0.21 5.33 -0.34
N SER A 58 0.04 6.00 -1.47
CA SER A 58 1.13 6.24 -2.42
C SER A 58 1.98 7.44 -2.03
N PHE A 59 3.21 7.51 -2.55
CA PHE A 59 4.12 8.65 -2.36
C PHE A 59 3.76 9.87 -3.20
N ASN A 60 3.18 9.67 -4.38
CA ASN A 60 2.82 10.75 -5.28
C ASN A 60 1.67 11.58 -4.71
N ASP A 61 1.53 12.77 -5.24
CA ASP A 61 0.29 13.52 -5.11
C ASP A 61 -0.69 13.21 -6.26
N ILE A 62 -1.91 13.65 -6.14
CA ILE A 62 -2.89 13.66 -7.21
C ILE A 62 -3.35 15.11 -7.36
N SER A 63 -2.96 15.73 -8.46
CA SER A 63 -3.35 17.12 -8.77
C SER A 63 -3.10 18.07 -7.59
N GLY A 64 -1.89 17.98 -7.01
CA GLY A 64 -1.43 18.82 -5.91
C GLY A 64 -1.82 18.35 -4.50
N THR A 65 -2.51 17.21 -4.34
CA THR A 65 -2.85 16.67 -3.01
C THR A 65 -2.08 15.37 -2.78
N PRO A 66 -1.10 15.33 -1.85
CA PRO A 66 -0.35 14.12 -1.54
C PRO A 66 -1.22 12.94 -1.15
N GLY A 67 -0.89 11.73 -1.66
CA GLY A 67 -1.65 10.51 -1.40
C GLY A 67 -1.86 10.26 0.10
N SER A 68 -0.86 10.52 0.93
CA SER A 68 -0.93 10.35 2.39
C SER A 68 -1.75 11.43 3.12
N ALA A 69 -2.18 12.50 2.44
CA ALA A 69 -3.05 13.54 2.99
C ALA A 69 -4.34 13.73 2.18
N ASN A 70 -4.66 12.78 1.30
CA ASN A 70 -5.79 12.90 0.39
C ASN A 70 -7.09 12.38 1.03
N HIS A 71 -7.84 13.29 1.64
CA HIS A 71 -9.13 12.98 2.27
C HIS A 71 -10.14 12.40 1.28
N TYR A 72 -10.16 12.91 0.04
CA TYR A 72 -11.11 12.45 -0.97
C TYR A 72 -10.95 10.95 -1.26
N THR A 73 -9.72 10.50 -1.51
CA THR A 73 -9.49 9.09 -1.83
C THR A 73 -9.63 8.20 -0.60
N MET A 74 -9.02 8.57 0.54
CA MET A 74 -8.99 7.72 1.73
C MET A 74 -10.29 7.72 2.53
N THR A 75 -10.99 8.85 2.61
CA THR A 75 -12.21 8.95 3.41
C THR A 75 -13.46 8.89 2.54
N GLU A 76 -13.59 9.78 1.55
CA GLU A 76 -14.83 9.85 0.76
C GLU A 76 -15.02 8.57 -0.09
N ILE A 77 -14.01 8.14 -0.82
CA ILE A 77 -14.12 6.98 -1.69
C ILE A 77 -14.00 5.69 -0.87
N LEU A 78 -12.85 5.48 -0.21
CA LEU A 78 -12.54 4.21 0.42
C LEU A 78 -13.47 3.88 1.58
N LYS A 79 -13.63 4.81 2.54
CA LYS A 79 -14.39 4.55 3.78
C LYS A 79 -15.88 4.82 3.62
N ASN A 80 -16.23 5.97 3.03
CA ASN A 80 -17.61 6.37 2.94
C ASN A 80 -18.37 5.67 1.82
N ARG A 81 -17.80 5.60 0.61
CA ARG A 81 -18.46 5.00 -0.54
C ARG A 81 -18.33 3.48 -0.56
N TRP A 82 -17.10 2.94 -0.43
CA TRP A 82 -16.86 1.48 -0.48
C TRP A 82 -17.06 0.78 0.86
N LYS A 83 -17.26 1.53 1.95
CA LYS A 83 -17.46 0.99 3.30
C LYS A 83 -16.33 0.08 3.76
N HIS A 84 -15.10 0.37 3.31
CA HIS A 84 -13.92 -0.37 3.75
C HIS A 84 -13.76 -0.24 5.27
N ASP A 85 -13.69 -1.36 5.96
CA ASP A 85 -13.67 -1.42 7.42
C ASP A 85 -12.29 -1.75 8.02
N GLY A 86 -11.29 -1.95 7.15
CA GLY A 86 -9.88 -2.06 7.52
C GLY A 86 -9.22 -0.69 7.68
N PHE A 87 -7.90 -0.62 7.56
CA PHE A 87 -7.13 0.60 7.77
C PHE A 87 -6.20 0.91 6.59
N VAL A 88 -5.76 2.17 6.52
CA VAL A 88 -4.74 2.64 5.59
C VAL A 88 -3.44 2.85 6.36
N VAL A 89 -2.35 2.27 5.87
CA VAL A 89 -0.99 2.54 6.34
C VAL A 89 -0.28 3.46 5.35
N SER A 90 0.59 4.34 5.82
CA SER A 90 1.45 5.12 4.93
C SER A 90 2.48 4.22 4.26
N ASP A 91 3.02 4.63 3.14
CA ASP A 91 4.29 4.10 2.69
C ASP A 91 5.44 4.55 3.61
N TRP A 92 6.63 4.02 3.42
CA TRP A 92 7.81 4.27 4.26
C TRP A 92 8.11 5.75 4.38
N SER A 93 7.99 6.28 5.59
CA SER A 93 8.20 7.72 5.89
C SER A 93 7.38 8.68 5.02
N ALA A 94 6.25 8.27 4.47
CA ALA A 94 5.44 9.13 3.60
C ALA A 94 4.73 10.27 4.35
N VAL A 95 4.50 10.13 5.65
CA VAL A 95 3.89 11.22 6.43
C VAL A 95 4.83 12.41 6.57
N PRO A 96 6.10 12.27 7.03
CA PRO A 96 7.00 13.42 7.05
C PRO A 96 7.33 13.98 5.66
N GLN A 97 7.22 13.20 4.59
CA GLN A 97 7.43 13.66 3.21
C GLN A 97 6.43 14.75 2.78
N LEU A 98 5.30 14.90 3.46
CA LEU A 98 4.39 16.04 3.25
C LEU A 98 5.07 17.40 3.41
N ILE A 99 6.19 17.47 4.16
CA ILE A 99 6.99 18.67 4.32
C ILE A 99 7.76 18.96 3.02
N ASP A 100 8.44 17.95 2.48
CA ASP A 100 9.21 18.06 1.24
C ASP A 100 8.30 18.37 0.04
N GLN A 101 7.08 17.89 0.08
CA GLN A 101 6.04 18.19 -0.91
C GLN A 101 5.41 19.59 -0.74
N GLY A 102 5.86 20.39 0.25
CA GLY A 102 5.33 21.72 0.51
C GLY A 102 3.90 21.75 1.06
N HIS A 103 3.41 20.61 1.55
CA HIS A 103 2.03 20.46 2.03
C HIS A 103 1.90 20.64 3.54
N ALA A 104 2.97 20.44 4.30
CA ALA A 104 3.03 20.65 5.74
C ALA A 104 4.25 21.49 6.13
N ALA A 105 4.12 22.33 7.16
CA ALA A 105 5.21 23.13 7.66
C ALA A 105 6.20 22.34 8.53
N ASP A 106 5.69 21.35 9.25
CA ASP A 106 6.49 20.52 10.16
C ASP A 106 5.85 19.13 10.35
N ARG A 107 6.52 18.25 11.10
CA ARG A 107 6.06 16.89 11.37
C ARG A 107 4.73 16.83 12.14
N LYS A 108 4.44 17.80 12.98
CA LYS A 108 3.19 17.89 13.74
C LYS A 108 2.03 18.20 12.79
N GLU A 109 2.24 19.15 11.89
CA GLU A 109 1.25 19.47 10.87
C GLU A 109 1.06 18.32 9.89
N ALA A 110 2.14 17.67 9.47
CA ALA A 110 2.07 16.46 8.64
C ALA A 110 1.23 15.36 9.30
N ALA A 111 1.45 15.09 10.60
CA ALA A 111 0.64 14.16 11.37
C ALA A 111 -0.85 14.55 11.36
N ARG A 112 -1.15 15.82 11.59
CA ARG A 112 -2.52 16.35 11.61
C ARG A 112 -3.22 16.16 10.27
N LEU A 113 -2.56 16.53 9.18
CA LEU A 113 -3.11 16.45 7.82
C LEU A 113 -3.36 14.99 7.43
N ALA A 114 -2.36 14.13 7.59
CA ALA A 114 -2.49 12.73 7.22
C ALA A 114 -3.56 11.99 8.04
N PHE A 115 -3.59 12.20 9.35
CA PHE A 115 -4.56 11.53 10.21
C PHE A 115 -6.01 11.99 9.93
N ASN A 116 -6.24 13.30 9.76
CA ASN A 116 -7.55 13.84 9.41
C ASN A 116 -7.99 13.43 7.99
N ALA A 117 -7.06 13.14 7.09
CA ALA A 117 -7.38 12.60 5.77
C ALA A 117 -7.81 11.12 5.81
N GLY A 118 -7.56 10.42 6.92
CA GLY A 118 -7.96 9.04 7.09
C GLY A 118 -6.85 8.03 6.98
N LEU A 119 -5.60 8.42 7.24
CA LEU A 119 -4.44 7.54 7.33
C LEU A 119 -4.29 7.09 8.79
N GLU A 120 -4.56 5.82 9.08
CA GLU A 120 -4.58 5.32 10.46
C GLU A 120 -3.21 4.92 10.98
N MET A 121 -2.25 4.59 10.12
CA MET A 121 -0.94 4.09 10.56
C MET A 121 0.21 4.78 9.82
N ASP A 122 1.14 5.35 10.57
CA ASP A 122 2.36 6.00 10.07
C ASP A 122 3.50 4.98 10.05
N MET A 123 3.96 4.58 8.86
CA MET A 123 5.07 3.66 8.70
C MET A 123 6.40 4.39 8.78
N MET A 124 7.13 4.19 9.89
CA MET A 124 8.48 4.70 10.14
C MET A 124 8.64 6.24 10.10
N GLY A 125 7.56 6.99 9.94
CA GLY A 125 7.60 8.44 9.91
C GLY A 125 7.82 9.09 11.28
N HIS A 126 7.42 8.40 12.35
CA HIS A 126 7.46 8.89 13.73
C HIS A 126 6.76 10.24 13.93
N CYS A 127 5.72 10.50 13.14
CA CYS A 127 4.90 11.69 13.28
C CYS A 127 3.76 11.47 14.27
N TYR A 128 3.15 10.26 14.25
CA TYR A 128 2.02 9.98 15.13
C TYR A 128 2.45 9.74 16.57
N ASP A 129 3.45 8.91 16.81
CA ASP A 129 3.95 8.60 18.16
C ASP A 129 4.45 9.84 18.90
N LYS A 130 5.00 10.83 18.18
CA LYS A 130 5.56 12.06 18.78
C LYS A 130 4.56 13.19 18.93
N HIS A 131 3.52 13.25 18.11
CA HIS A 131 2.71 14.47 18.03
C HIS A 131 1.22 14.24 18.28
N MET A 132 0.70 12.99 18.23
CA MET A 132 -0.73 12.74 18.32
C MET A 132 -1.34 13.20 19.63
N ALA A 133 -0.69 12.89 20.78
CA ALA A 133 -1.19 13.30 22.09
C ALA A 133 -1.43 14.82 22.15
N LYS A 134 -0.44 15.61 21.72
CA LYS A 134 -0.53 17.07 21.70
C LYS A 134 -1.59 17.59 20.73
N LEU A 135 -1.76 16.95 19.58
CA LEU A 135 -2.79 17.33 18.61
C LEU A 135 -4.20 17.09 19.15
N VAL A 136 -4.39 16.05 19.97
CA VAL A 136 -5.66 15.80 20.65
C VAL A 136 -5.89 16.83 21.78
N GLU A 137 -4.89 17.11 22.62
CA GLU A 137 -4.96 18.13 23.66
C GLU A 137 -5.31 19.53 23.11
N GLU A 138 -4.77 19.86 21.93
CA GLU A 138 -5.05 21.12 21.22
C GLU A 138 -6.40 21.11 20.48
N GLY A 139 -7.14 20.02 20.51
CA GLY A 139 -8.41 19.89 19.78
C GLY A 139 -8.26 19.88 18.24
N LYS A 140 -7.05 19.62 17.73
CA LYS A 140 -6.77 19.55 16.28
C LYS A 140 -7.11 18.19 15.67
N ILE A 141 -7.17 17.16 16.50
CA ILE A 141 -7.64 15.81 16.20
C ILE A 141 -8.62 15.43 17.30
N SER A 142 -9.79 14.91 16.93
CA SER A 142 -10.75 14.44 17.93
C SER A 142 -10.33 13.08 18.49
N MET A 143 -10.59 12.86 19.78
CA MET A 143 -10.35 11.54 20.41
C MET A 143 -11.19 10.44 19.74
N GLN A 144 -12.40 10.79 19.27
CA GLN A 144 -13.24 9.85 18.53
C GLN A 144 -12.55 9.34 17.25
N LEU A 145 -11.85 10.20 16.52
CA LEU A 145 -11.12 9.79 15.31
C LEU A 145 -9.95 8.85 15.66
N VAL A 146 -9.27 9.08 16.79
CA VAL A 146 -8.21 8.19 17.31
C VAL A 146 -8.80 6.83 17.66
N ASP A 147 -9.91 6.79 18.40
CA ASP A 147 -10.60 5.56 18.76
C ASP A 147 -11.04 4.75 17.54
N ASP A 148 -11.54 5.43 16.52
CA ASP A 148 -11.97 4.78 15.29
C ASP A 148 -10.78 4.20 14.50
N ALA A 149 -9.65 4.90 14.45
CA ALA A 149 -8.42 4.41 13.86
C ALA A 149 -7.90 3.16 14.60
N VAL A 150 -7.84 3.21 15.93
CA VAL A 150 -7.43 2.08 16.76
C VAL A 150 -8.35 0.87 16.55
N LYS A 151 -9.68 1.09 16.54
CA LYS A 151 -10.65 0.02 16.27
C LYS A 151 -10.44 -0.63 14.90
N ARG A 152 -10.09 0.12 13.86
CA ARG A 152 -9.80 -0.41 12.54
C ARG A 152 -8.58 -1.34 12.57
N VAL A 153 -7.48 -0.92 13.19
CA VAL A 153 -6.26 -1.72 13.32
C VAL A 153 -6.53 -2.98 14.17
N LEU A 154 -7.16 -2.83 15.33
CA LEU A 154 -7.49 -3.95 16.21
C LEU A 154 -8.41 -4.97 15.54
N ARG A 155 -9.40 -4.51 14.78
CA ARG A 155 -10.31 -5.40 14.03
C ARG A 155 -9.55 -6.36 13.12
N ILE A 156 -8.54 -5.88 12.39
CA ILE A 156 -7.74 -6.76 11.54
C ILE A 156 -6.91 -7.72 12.36
N LYS A 157 -6.30 -7.26 13.47
CA LYS A 157 -5.56 -8.15 14.38
C LYS A 157 -6.45 -9.25 14.97
N PHE A 158 -7.68 -8.93 15.37
CA PHE A 158 -8.65 -9.92 15.85
C PHE A 158 -9.06 -10.90 14.74
N ARG A 159 -9.34 -10.43 13.54
CA ARG A 159 -9.68 -11.29 12.38
C ARG A 159 -8.56 -12.27 12.02
N LEU A 160 -7.32 -11.88 12.23
CA LEU A 160 -6.14 -12.73 12.02
C LEU A 160 -5.85 -13.68 13.19
N GLY A 161 -6.57 -13.57 14.29
CA GLY A 161 -6.35 -14.40 15.48
C GLY A 161 -5.05 -14.10 16.23
N LEU A 162 -4.47 -12.89 16.06
CA LEU A 162 -3.18 -12.54 16.66
C LEU A 162 -3.21 -12.41 18.16
N PHE A 163 -4.40 -12.30 18.78
CA PHE A 163 -4.55 -12.30 20.22
C PHE A 163 -4.67 -13.71 20.81
N ASP A 164 -5.03 -14.69 19.99
CA ASP A 164 -5.16 -16.09 20.37
C ASP A 164 -3.86 -16.85 20.14
N ASN A 165 -3.24 -16.64 18.97
CA ASN A 165 -1.98 -17.29 18.59
C ASN A 165 -1.13 -16.36 17.69
N PRO A 166 -0.28 -15.49 18.28
CA PRO A 166 0.55 -14.55 17.53
C PRO A 166 1.82 -15.18 16.95
N TYR A 167 2.16 -16.41 17.33
CA TYR A 167 3.45 -17.03 17.01
C TYR A 167 3.36 -17.93 15.78
N THR A 168 4.39 -17.87 14.95
CA THR A 168 4.60 -18.80 13.84
C THR A 168 5.64 -19.85 14.23
N PRO A 169 5.37 -21.15 14.03
CA PRO A 169 6.34 -22.20 14.31
C PRO A 169 7.59 -22.02 13.41
N THR A 170 8.75 -21.83 14.01
CA THR A 170 10.02 -21.70 13.29
C THR A 170 10.53 -23.02 12.72
N SER A 171 10.09 -24.15 13.31
CA SER A 171 10.46 -25.50 12.85
C SER A 171 9.98 -25.86 11.44
N THR A 172 9.00 -25.11 10.90
CA THR A 172 8.43 -25.41 9.58
C THR A 172 9.08 -24.63 8.43
N GLU A 173 10.11 -23.83 8.70
CA GLU A 173 10.77 -23.02 7.67
C GLU A 173 11.29 -23.88 6.51
N LYS A 174 12.06 -24.93 6.80
CA LYS A 174 12.63 -25.85 5.80
C LYS A 174 11.57 -26.60 4.98
N GLU A 175 10.36 -26.75 5.55
CA GLU A 175 9.24 -27.43 4.89
C GLU A 175 8.41 -26.49 3.99
N ARG A 176 8.68 -25.19 4.04
CA ARG A 176 7.86 -24.16 3.34
C ARG A 176 8.62 -23.35 2.31
N PHE A 177 9.94 -23.24 2.44
CA PHE A 177 10.77 -22.48 1.53
C PHE A 177 11.49 -23.36 0.53
N LEU A 178 11.69 -22.83 -0.68
CA LEU A 178 12.45 -23.47 -1.76
C LEU A 178 11.98 -24.90 -2.06
N LEU A 179 10.68 -25.14 -1.98
CA LEU A 179 10.11 -26.43 -2.35
C LEU A 179 10.39 -26.76 -3.82
N PRO A 180 10.66 -28.03 -4.18
CA PRO A 180 10.93 -28.38 -5.58
C PRO A 180 9.88 -27.88 -6.56
N GLN A 181 8.61 -27.95 -6.20
CA GLN A 181 7.51 -27.41 -7.01
C GLN A 181 7.56 -25.89 -7.18
N SER A 182 7.98 -25.14 -6.13
CA SER A 182 8.10 -23.68 -6.21
C SER A 182 9.26 -23.28 -7.10
N LEU A 183 10.37 -24.01 -7.02
CA LEU A 183 11.55 -23.81 -7.89
C LEU A 183 11.20 -24.10 -9.36
N ALA A 184 10.51 -25.20 -9.63
CA ALA A 184 10.06 -25.55 -10.99
C ALA A 184 9.10 -24.51 -11.59
N ILE A 185 8.18 -23.95 -10.77
CA ILE A 185 7.32 -22.85 -11.21
C ILE A 185 8.12 -21.58 -11.48
N ALA A 186 9.08 -21.24 -10.63
CA ALA A 186 9.92 -20.06 -10.81
C ALA A 186 10.78 -20.18 -12.09
N GLU A 187 11.36 -21.35 -12.35
CA GLU A 187 12.10 -21.63 -13.57
C GLU A 187 11.22 -21.47 -14.81
N LYS A 188 10.05 -22.11 -14.82
CA LYS A 188 9.09 -21.99 -15.92
C LYS A 188 8.66 -20.56 -16.18
N LEU A 189 8.36 -19.78 -15.12
CA LEU A 189 8.00 -18.38 -15.27
C LEU A 189 9.15 -17.54 -15.83
N ALA A 190 10.39 -17.83 -15.39
CA ALA A 190 11.57 -17.15 -15.93
C ALA A 190 11.75 -17.45 -17.44
N GLU A 191 11.59 -18.69 -17.86
CA GLU A 191 11.63 -19.10 -19.26
C GLU A 191 10.56 -18.38 -20.10
N GLU A 192 9.33 -18.32 -19.61
CA GLU A 192 8.19 -17.67 -20.28
C GLU A 192 8.34 -16.13 -20.38
N THR A 193 9.21 -15.51 -19.58
CA THR A 193 9.49 -14.07 -19.69
C THR A 193 10.52 -13.72 -20.78
N ILE A 194 11.22 -14.70 -21.33
CA ILE A 194 12.24 -14.48 -22.36
C ILE A 194 11.54 -14.20 -23.68
N VAL A 195 11.70 -12.98 -24.17
CA VAL A 195 11.10 -12.53 -25.44
C VAL A 195 12.17 -12.31 -26.47
N LEU A 196 12.08 -13.05 -27.59
CA LEU A 196 12.96 -12.86 -28.73
C LEU A 196 12.56 -11.61 -29.51
N LEU A 197 13.21 -10.48 -29.23
CA LEU A 197 12.89 -9.20 -29.86
C LEU A 197 13.38 -9.11 -31.31
N LYS A 198 14.50 -9.75 -31.66
CA LYS A 198 15.09 -9.78 -33.00
C LYS A 198 15.89 -11.08 -33.19
N ASN A 199 15.71 -11.70 -34.36
CA ASN A 199 16.48 -12.88 -34.74
C ASN A 199 16.76 -12.83 -36.24
N ASP A 200 17.91 -12.29 -36.60
CA ASP A 200 18.40 -12.25 -37.99
C ASP A 200 18.94 -13.62 -38.42
N CYS A 201 18.26 -14.69 -38.09
CA CYS A 201 18.60 -16.10 -38.30
C CYS A 201 19.82 -16.62 -37.51
N LEU A 202 20.37 -15.88 -36.57
CA LEU A 202 21.54 -16.28 -35.81
C LEU A 202 21.24 -17.47 -34.88
N LEU A 203 20.05 -17.54 -34.30
CA LEU A 203 19.64 -18.61 -33.40
C LEU A 203 19.51 -19.97 -34.10
N TYR A 204 19.20 -19.96 -35.42
CA TYR A 204 18.99 -21.19 -36.21
C TYR A 204 20.13 -21.50 -37.18
N THR A 205 21.02 -20.57 -37.43
CA THR A 205 22.07 -20.69 -38.48
C THR A 205 23.50 -20.62 -37.95
N SER A 206 23.68 -20.25 -36.67
CA SER A 206 25.01 -20.29 -36.06
C SER A 206 25.39 -21.73 -35.78
N PRO A 207 26.46 -22.26 -36.35
CA PRO A 207 26.93 -23.58 -36.03
C PRO A 207 27.33 -23.61 -34.54
N SER A 208 26.82 -24.60 -33.83
CA SER A 208 27.23 -24.82 -32.43
C SER A 208 28.72 -25.19 -32.39
N PRO A 209 29.52 -24.59 -31.51
CA PRO A 209 30.90 -25.00 -31.33
C PRO A 209 31.09 -26.45 -30.78
N ARG A 210 29.97 -27.13 -30.56
CA ARG A 210 29.91 -28.48 -30.00
C ARG A 210 29.45 -29.56 -31.00
N ASP A 211 29.12 -29.18 -32.23
CA ASP A 211 28.74 -30.11 -33.30
C ASP A 211 29.93 -30.58 -34.11
#